data_80abe4adcb5569438e01ac56c4babf06
#
_entry.id   80abe4adcb5569438e01ac56c4babf06
#
_cell.length_a   1.000
_cell.length_b   1.000
_cell.length_c   1.000
_cell.angle_alpha   90.00
_cell.angle_beta   90.00
_cell.angle_gamma   90.00
#
_symmetry.space_group_name_H-M   'P 1'
#
loop_
_entity.id
_entity.type
_entity.pdbx_description
1 polymer ?
#
loop_
_entity_poly.entity_id
_entity_poly.type
_entity_poly.pdbx_seq_one_letter_code
_entity_poly.pdbx_strand_id
1 'polypeptide(L)'
;MSLSRFSSLRHLAAAVAASALLSGSAAAQSWPSKPVTIVQGFPAGSGIDIVARIIQGPLEKALGTTIIFDYKAGAGGNLASEFVAKAAPDGYTYVFGTAGTHGINAALYKKLSFDVEADFTPIAPVVDVPNVLTINPKAVDAKDIKEFIALVKKQPGKLNYGSSGNGASTHLGFAAFNAAAGLDMVHLPYKGSPPAIQAMLNGETCCLFAQLQTVLGQHKAGTLRLLGMSTTKRVPLLPDIPTIGEVGLPGFSSVTWYGILGPKGIDPAIVSKFNSAFRTVLEDKDIVARLAGIGNAVRYETTAEFAATIKQDRAQWAEVVKKSGATID
;
A
#
# COMPACT_ATOMS: atom_id res chain seq x y z
N MET A 1 32.21 -53.17 53.70
CA MET A 1 31.89 -52.86 52.31
C MET A 1 30.62 -51.98 52.18
N SER A 2 30.66 -50.70 52.58
CA SER A 2 29.40 -49.91 52.45
C SER A 2 29.59 -48.38 52.28
N LEU A 3 30.81 -47.86 52.19
CA LEU A 3 31.01 -46.39 52.12
C LEU A 3 31.28 -45.83 50.68
N SER A 4 31.57 -46.69 49.70
CA SER A 4 31.86 -46.21 48.33
C SER A 4 30.62 -45.98 47.45
N ARG A 5 29.49 -46.57 47.79
CA ARG A 5 28.21 -46.39 47.00
C ARG A 5 27.52 -45.06 47.24
N PHE A 6 27.72 -44.42 48.38
CA PHE A 6 27.07 -43.12 48.70
C PHE A 6 27.77 -41.94 48.02
N SER A 7 29.08 -42.04 47.73
CA SER A 7 29.78 -40.95 47.03
C SER A 7 29.40 -40.87 45.54
N SER A 8 29.18 -42.02 44.89
CA SER A 8 28.77 -42.07 43.47
C SER A 8 27.39 -41.47 43.22
N LEU A 9 26.42 -41.70 44.14
CA LEU A 9 25.10 -41.10 44.02
C LEU A 9 25.11 -39.54 44.19
N ARG A 10 25.98 -39.02 45.03
CA ARG A 10 26.12 -37.56 45.22
C ARG A 10 26.72 -36.90 44.01
N HIS A 11 27.68 -37.52 43.33
CA HIS A 11 28.25 -36.96 42.08
C HIS A 11 27.29 -37.07 40.92
N LEU A 12 26.48 -38.11 40.84
CA LEU A 12 25.40 -38.22 39.81
C LEU A 12 24.30 -37.17 40.00
N ALA A 13 23.87 -36.96 41.24
CA ALA A 13 22.89 -35.90 41.56
C ALA A 13 23.42 -34.48 41.28
N ALA A 14 24.69 -34.22 41.56
CA ALA A 14 25.35 -32.97 41.28
C ALA A 14 25.49 -32.71 39.73
N ALA A 15 25.81 -33.79 38.98
CA ALA A 15 25.89 -33.69 37.51
C ALA A 15 24.54 -33.44 36.84
N VAL A 16 23.46 -34.07 37.35
CA VAL A 16 22.07 -33.84 36.89
C VAL A 16 21.61 -32.45 37.26
N ALA A 17 21.92 -31.92 38.44
CA ALA A 17 21.61 -30.55 38.82
C ALA A 17 22.37 -29.50 38.02
N ALA A 18 23.66 -29.76 37.70
CA ALA A 18 24.46 -28.90 36.84
C ALA A 18 23.94 -28.88 35.39
N SER A 19 23.47 -30.03 34.85
CA SER A 19 22.86 -30.11 33.52
C SER A 19 21.50 -29.40 33.46
N ALA A 20 20.74 -29.39 34.53
CA ALA A 20 19.46 -28.64 34.63
C ALA A 20 19.67 -27.12 34.70
N LEU A 21 20.80 -26.65 35.23
CA LEU A 21 21.16 -25.24 35.31
C LEU A 21 21.71 -24.71 33.94
N LEU A 22 22.25 -25.57 33.10
CA LEU A 22 22.70 -25.24 31.74
C LEU A 22 21.56 -25.22 30.72
N SER A 23 20.36 -25.75 31.05
CA SER A 23 19.15 -25.61 30.23
C SER A 23 18.48 -24.23 30.42
N GLY A 24 19.09 -23.35 31.24
CA GLY A 24 18.63 -22.03 31.52
C GLY A 24 18.94 -21.08 30.37
N SER A 25 17.91 -20.53 29.79
CA SER A 25 17.90 -19.32 29.00
C SER A 25 18.67 -19.42 27.67
N ALA A 26 18.12 -20.16 26.72
CA ALA A 26 18.08 -19.59 25.38
C ALA A 26 17.32 -18.25 25.56
N ALA A 27 18.04 -17.18 25.88
CA ALA A 27 17.50 -15.81 25.84
C ALA A 27 16.90 -15.68 24.44
N ALA A 28 15.57 -15.73 24.35
CA ALA A 28 14.89 -15.54 23.10
C ALA A 28 15.47 -14.25 22.52
N GLN A 29 16.26 -14.36 21.45
CA GLN A 29 16.89 -13.19 20.84
C GLN A 29 15.78 -12.17 20.61
N SER A 30 15.88 -11.02 21.27
CA SER A 30 14.82 -10.02 21.23
C SER A 30 14.66 -9.59 19.77
N TRP A 31 13.49 -9.87 19.19
CA TRP A 31 13.18 -9.37 17.85
C TRP A 31 13.19 -7.83 17.84
N PRO A 32 13.74 -7.20 16.80
CA PRO A 32 14.52 -7.73 15.69
C PRO A 32 16.02 -7.91 16.05
N SER A 33 16.65 -8.97 15.57
CA SER A 33 18.09 -9.24 15.74
C SER A 33 18.85 -9.18 14.39
N LYS A 34 18.13 -9.02 13.28
CA LYS A 34 18.65 -8.90 11.91
C LYS A 34 17.79 -7.90 11.11
N PRO A 35 18.23 -7.45 9.94
CA PRO A 35 17.45 -6.56 9.09
C PRO A 35 16.04 -7.10 8.78
N VAL A 36 15.06 -6.19 8.73
CA VAL A 36 13.67 -6.49 8.34
C VAL A 36 13.49 -6.11 6.87
N THR A 37 12.93 -7.02 6.07
CA THR A 37 12.63 -6.79 4.65
C THR A 37 11.17 -6.41 4.46
N ILE A 38 10.94 -5.31 3.78
CA ILE A 38 9.61 -4.86 3.35
C ILE A 38 9.55 -4.95 1.82
N VAL A 39 8.72 -5.87 1.33
CA VAL A 39 8.57 -6.14 -0.10
C VAL A 39 7.53 -5.18 -0.69
N GLN A 40 7.87 -4.54 -1.80
CA GLN A 40 7.01 -3.61 -2.52
C GLN A 40 6.56 -4.20 -3.86
N GLY A 41 5.27 -4.12 -4.16
CA GLY A 41 4.67 -4.63 -5.40
C GLY A 41 4.76 -3.68 -6.60
N PHE A 42 5.43 -2.53 -6.42
CA PHE A 42 5.59 -1.49 -7.43
C PHE A 42 7.05 -1.04 -7.50
N PRO A 43 7.52 -0.51 -8.66
CA PRO A 43 8.93 -0.15 -8.82
C PRO A 43 9.33 1.06 -7.97
N ALA A 44 10.63 1.28 -7.85
CA ALA A 44 11.19 2.50 -7.27
C ALA A 44 10.63 3.76 -7.95
N GLY A 45 10.40 4.82 -7.17
CA GLY A 45 9.77 6.06 -7.64
C GLY A 45 8.24 5.99 -7.77
N SER A 46 7.62 4.84 -7.50
CA SER A 46 6.16 4.76 -7.36
C SER A 46 5.68 5.45 -6.08
N GLY A 47 4.37 5.74 -6.00
CA GLY A 47 3.81 6.43 -4.83
C GLY A 47 4.08 5.73 -3.51
N ILE A 48 4.07 4.40 -3.48
CA ILE A 48 4.39 3.62 -2.27
C ILE A 48 5.87 3.72 -1.90
N ASP A 49 6.78 3.76 -2.87
CA ASP A 49 8.22 3.90 -2.64
C ASP A 49 8.57 5.29 -2.09
N ILE A 50 7.90 6.35 -2.56
CA ILE A 50 8.06 7.71 -2.03
C ILE A 50 7.70 7.74 -0.53
N VAL A 51 6.57 7.14 -0.13
CA VAL A 51 6.17 7.03 1.28
C VAL A 51 7.16 6.18 2.07
N ALA A 52 7.56 5.02 1.53
CA ALA A 52 8.51 4.12 2.17
C ALA A 52 9.82 4.82 2.54
N ARG A 53 10.37 5.62 1.63
CA ARG A 53 11.62 6.37 1.87
C ARG A 53 11.48 7.48 2.90
N ILE A 54 10.28 8.06 3.06
CA ILE A 54 10.03 9.07 4.10
C ILE A 54 10.08 8.44 5.48
N ILE A 55 9.51 7.25 5.65
CA ILE A 55 9.39 6.58 6.95
C ILE A 55 10.57 5.66 7.28
N GLN A 56 11.44 5.30 6.31
CA GLN A 56 12.51 4.31 6.49
C GLN A 56 13.40 4.61 7.69
N GLY A 57 14.11 5.73 7.68
CA GLY A 57 15.05 6.07 8.76
C GLY A 57 14.40 6.19 10.14
N PRO A 58 13.26 6.89 10.29
CA PRO A 58 12.50 6.89 11.53
C PRO A 58 12.07 5.50 12.01
N LEU A 59 11.67 4.61 11.10
CA LEU A 59 11.27 3.25 11.44
C LEU A 59 12.48 2.39 11.86
N GLU A 60 13.62 2.52 11.17
CA GLU A 60 14.89 1.90 11.56
C GLU A 60 15.30 2.30 12.98
N LYS A 61 15.19 3.59 13.30
CA LYS A 61 15.47 4.12 14.64
C LYS A 61 14.51 3.55 15.68
N ALA A 62 13.21 3.47 15.39
CA ALA A 62 12.19 2.97 16.31
C ALA A 62 12.33 1.46 16.58
N LEU A 63 12.78 0.69 15.58
CA LEU A 63 12.97 -0.75 15.69
C LEU A 63 14.37 -1.15 16.19
N GLY A 64 15.36 -0.28 16.01
CA GLY A 64 16.77 -0.59 16.29
C GLY A 64 17.39 -1.55 15.28
N THR A 65 16.92 -1.58 14.03
CA THR A 65 17.43 -2.45 12.97
C THR A 65 17.25 -1.80 11.59
N THR A 66 18.00 -2.28 10.61
CA THR A 66 17.91 -1.82 9.22
C THR A 66 16.63 -2.33 8.55
N ILE A 67 15.99 -1.48 7.75
CA ILE A 67 14.87 -1.82 6.87
C ILE A 67 15.38 -1.92 5.43
N ILE A 68 15.16 -3.07 4.80
CA ILE A 68 15.50 -3.32 3.40
C ILE A 68 14.23 -3.29 2.57
N PHE A 69 14.20 -2.50 1.51
CA PHE A 69 13.12 -2.56 0.52
C PHE A 69 13.49 -3.49 -0.63
N ASP A 70 12.67 -4.52 -0.86
CA ASP A 70 12.76 -5.44 -2.00
C ASP A 70 11.60 -5.15 -2.96
N TYR A 71 11.87 -5.17 -4.28
CA TYR A 71 10.88 -4.77 -5.28
C TYR A 71 10.49 -5.97 -6.14
N LYS A 72 9.24 -6.43 -5.99
CA LYS A 72 8.63 -7.50 -6.81
C LYS A 72 7.43 -6.92 -7.56
N ALA A 73 7.75 -6.03 -8.51
CA ALA A 73 6.73 -5.30 -9.26
C ALA A 73 6.03 -6.19 -10.29
N GLY A 74 4.72 -6.07 -10.39
CA GLY A 74 3.90 -6.75 -11.41
C GLY A 74 2.55 -7.21 -10.90
N ALA A 75 1.67 -7.59 -11.82
CA ALA A 75 0.30 -8.05 -11.55
C ALA A 75 -0.47 -7.14 -10.56
N GLY A 76 -0.38 -5.80 -10.74
CA GLY A 76 -1.03 -4.86 -9.82
C GLY A 76 -0.51 -4.89 -8.38
N GLY A 77 0.70 -5.40 -8.15
CA GLY A 77 1.32 -5.58 -6.83
C GLY A 77 1.16 -6.98 -6.24
N ASN A 78 0.40 -7.86 -6.88
CA ASN A 78 0.11 -9.21 -6.36
C ASN A 78 1.37 -10.09 -6.24
N LEU A 79 2.41 -9.89 -7.08
CA LEU A 79 3.66 -10.68 -6.97
C LEU A 79 4.35 -10.49 -5.63
N ALA A 80 4.36 -9.29 -5.07
CA ALA A 80 4.89 -9.01 -3.74
C ALA A 80 4.04 -9.66 -2.64
N SER A 81 2.71 -9.56 -2.76
CA SER A 81 1.77 -10.15 -1.81
C SER A 81 1.90 -11.68 -1.79
N GLU A 82 1.94 -12.32 -2.95
CA GLU A 82 2.14 -13.77 -3.08
C GLU A 82 3.47 -14.23 -2.45
N PHE A 83 4.54 -13.47 -2.69
CA PHE A 83 5.84 -13.78 -2.11
C PHE A 83 5.79 -13.77 -0.57
N VAL A 84 5.15 -12.75 0.01
CA VAL A 84 5.07 -12.59 1.48
C VAL A 84 4.07 -13.59 2.09
N ALA A 85 2.96 -13.90 1.43
CA ALA A 85 2.02 -14.93 1.88
C ALA A 85 2.69 -16.29 2.12
N LYS A 86 3.76 -16.59 1.33
CA LYS A 86 4.54 -17.84 1.41
C LYS A 86 5.79 -17.72 2.28
N ALA A 87 6.08 -16.55 2.85
CA ALA A 87 7.26 -16.33 3.68
C ALA A 87 7.11 -16.98 5.07
N ALA A 88 8.23 -17.24 5.74
CA ALA A 88 8.23 -17.69 7.12
C ALA A 88 7.65 -16.62 8.05
N PRO A 89 6.80 -16.98 9.04
CA PRO A 89 6.20 -16.04 9.97
C PRO A 89 7.15 -15.63 11.12
N ASP A 90 8.44 -15.48 10.80
CA ASP A 90 9.52 -15.17 11.75
C ASP A 90 9.64 -13.68 12.09
N GLY A 91 8.81 -12.82 11.48
CA GLY A 91 8.80 -11.38 11.73
C GLY A 91 9.83 -10.58 10.93
N TYR A 92 10.44 -11.15 9.89
CA TYR A 92 11.48 -10.46 9.12
C TYR A 92 11.11 -10.17 7.66
N THR A 93 9.93 -10.62 7.20
CA THR A 93 9.47 -10.39 5.83
C THR A 93 8.03 -9.87 5.86
N TYR A 94 7.83 -8.69 5.28
CA TYR A 94 6.54 -8.02 5.23
C TYR A 94 6.25 -7.50 3.84
N VAL A 95 4.99 -7.29 3.49
CA VAL A 95 4.59 -6.56 2.29
C VAL A 95 4.14 -5.16 2.66
N PHE A 96 4.57 -4.18 1.88
CA PHE A 96 3.92 -2.88 1.86
C PHE A 96 2.72 -3.00 0.91
N GLY A 97 1.58 -3.33 1.50
CA GLY A 97 0.32 -3.55 0.79
C GLY A 97 -0.42 -2.25 0.49
N THR A 98 -1.42 -2.37 -0.36
CA THR A 98 -2.29 -1.26 -0.77
C THR A 98 -3.75 -1.69 -0.74
N ALA A 99 -4.69 -0.74 -0.80
CA ALA A 99 -6.10 -1.04 -1.03
C ALA A 99 -6.30 -1.87 -2.32
N GLY A 100 -5.43 -1.70 -3.34
CA GLY A 100 -5.43 -2.52 -4.54
C GLY A 100 -5.18 -3.99 -4.24
N THR A 101 -4.03 -4.28 -3.63
CA THR A 101 -3.59 -5.67 -3.39
C THR A 101 -4.39 -6.40 -2.32
N HIS A 102 -4.87 -5.70 -1.28
CA HIS A 102 -5.53 -6.31 -0.12
C HIS A 102 -7.01 -5.93 0.04
N GLY A 103 -7.53 -5.07 -0.82
CA GLY A 103 -8.96 -4.74 -0.87
C GLY A 103 -9.59 -5.15 -2.19
N ILE A 104 -9.07 -4.64 -3.31
CA ILE A 104 -9.71 -4.70 -4.63
C ILE A 104 -9.48 -6.05 -5.33
N ASN A 105 -8.24 -6.54 -5.35
CA ASN A 105 -7.81 -7.63 -6.23
C ASN A 105 -8.50 -8.96 -5.94
N ALA A 106 -8.97 -9.18 -4.70
CA ALA A 106 -9.77 -10.34 -4.34
C ALA A 106 -11.09 -10.45 -5.13
N ALA A 107 -11.66 -9.31 -5.55
CA ALA A 107 -12.89 -9.28 -6.35
C ALA A 107 -12.61 -9.20 -7.86
N LEU A 108 -11.42 -8.71 -8.24
CA LEU A 108 -11.08 -8.39 -9.62
C LEU A 108 -10.44 -9.55 -10.39
N TYR A 109 -9.54 -10.31 -9.72
CA TYR A 109 -8.84 -11.43 -10.31
C TYR A 109 -9.64 -12.72 -10.14
N LYS A 110 -9.84 -13.48 -11.21
CA LYS A 110 -10.50 -14.80 -11.13
C LYS A 110 -9.71 -15.82 -10.32
N LYS A 111 -8.37 -15.69 -10.29
CA LYS A 111 -7.47 -16.51 -9.50
C LYS A 111 -6.42 -15.62 -8.84
N LEU A 112 -6.45 -15.54 -7.51
CA LEU A 112 -5.33 -15.12 -6.72
C LEU A 112 -4.59 -16.34 -6.17
N SER A 113 -3.27 -16.27 -6.09
CA SER A 113 -2.41 -17.31 -5.51
C SER A 113 -2.32 -17.25 -3.99
N PHE A 114 -3.08 -16.33 -3.37
CA PHE A 114 -3.14 -16.11 -1.91
C PHE A 114 -4.55 -15.66 -1.51
N ASP A 115 -4.90 -15.90 -0.25
CA ASP A 115 -6.10 -15.36 0.38
C ASP A 115 -5.73 -14.13 1.22
N VAL A 116 -6.38 -12.99 0.91
CA VAL A 116 -6.09 -11.69 1.54
C VAL A 116 -6.34 -11.67 3.06
N GLU A 117 -7.30 -12.46 3.56
CA GLU A 117 -7.60 -12.56 5.00
C GLU A 117 -6.86 -13.72 5.67
N ALA A 118 -6.80 -14.88 4.96
CA ALA A 118 -6.31 -16.11 5.57
C ALA A 118 -4.79 -16.19 5.60
N ASP A 119 -4.06 -15.55 4.67
CA ASP A 119 -2.62 -15.69 4.51
C ASP A 119 -1.80 -14.55 5.11
N PHE A 120 -2.46 -13.51 5.65
CA PHE A 120 -1.77 -12.33 6.17
C PHE A 120 -2.12 -12.00 7.62
N THR A 121 -1.15 -11.35 8.27
CA THR A 121 -1.30 -10.69 9.56
C THR A 121 -1.17 -9.18 9.32
N PRO A 122 -2.24 -8.39 9.43
CA PRO A 122 -2.16 -6.92 9.34
C PRO A 122 -1.28 -6.37 10.47
N ILE A 123 -0.39 -5.42 10.15
CA ILE A 123 0.47 -4.77 11.14
C ILE A 123 -0.03 -3.36 11.44
N ALA A 124 0.01 -2.46 10.44
CA ALA A 124 -0.47 -1.09 10.57
C ALA A 124 -0.77 -0.47 9.20
N PRO A 125 -1.80 0.35 9.05
CA PRO A 125 -1.89 1.30 7.96
C PRO A 125 -0.86 2.42 8.19
N VAL A 126 -0.45 3.08 7.12
CA VAL A 126 0.58 4.13 7.17
C VAL A 126 0.03 5.46 6.71
N VAL A 127 -0.61 5.49 5.54
CA VAL A 127 -1.17 6.71 4.93
C VAL A 127 -2.43 6.40 4.13
N ASP A 128 -3.31 7.39 4.07
CA ASP A 128 -4.29 7.55 3.01
C ASP A 128 -3.68 8.38 1.88
N VAL A 129 -3.89 7.91 0.65
CA VAL A 129 -3.27 8.48 -0.55
C VAL A 129 -4.38 8.95 -1.50
N PRO A 130 -4.51 10.24 -1.75
CA PRO A 130 -5.46 10.76 -2.72
C PRO A 130 -5.01 10.41 -4.14
N ASN A 131 -5.95 9.95 -4.97
CA ASN A 131 -5.78 10.00 -6.41
C ASN A 131 -6.28 11.34 -6.94
N VAL A 132 -5.75 11.77 -8.07
CA VAL A 132 -6.14 13.00 -8.74
C VAL A 132 -6.29 12.76 -10.23
N LEU A 133 -7.39 13.22 -10.81
CA LEU A 133 -7.58 13.23 -12.26
C LEU A 133 -6.55 14.18 -12.88
N THR A 134 -5.61 13.60 -13.60
CA THR A 134 -4.49 14.30 -14.22
C THR A 134 -4.55 14.15 -15.72
N ILE A 135 -4.33 15.23 -16.44
CA ILE A 135 -4.30 15.24 -17.91
C ILE A 135 -2.98 15.80 -18.45
N ASN A 136 -2.63 15.36 -19.65
CA ASN A 136 -1.67 16.08 -20.48
C ASN A 136 -2.42 17.17 -21.30
N PRO A 137 -2.25 18.46 -21.01
CA PRO A 137 -2.98 19.53 -21.68
C PRO A 137 -2.66 19.64 -23.18
N LYS A 138 -1.57 19.02 -23.64
CA LYS A 138 -1.24 18.94 -25.09
C LYS A 138 -2.04 17.85 -25.80
N ALA A 139 -2.47 16.81 -25.08
CA ALA A 139 -3.29 15.72 -25.63
C ALA A 139 -4.80 15.98 -25.46
N VAL A 140 -5.18 16.60 -24.35
CA VAL A 140 -6.58 16.94 -24.02
C VAL A 140 -6.60 18.33 -23.37
N ASP A 141 -7.12 19.34 -24.09
CA ASP A 141 -7.25 20.69 -23.52
C ASP A 141 -8.59 20.85 -22.83
N ALA A 142 -8.65 20.42 -21.57
CA ALA A 142 -9.75 20.65 -20.65
C ALA A 142 -9.25 21.46 -19.45
N LYS A 143 -9.99 22.48 -19.04
CA LYS A 143 -9.63 23.35 -17.92
C LYS A 143 -10.13 22.82 -16.59
N ASP A 144 -11.23 22.07 -16.63
CA ASP A 144 -11.87 21.45 -15.47
C ASP A 144 -12.49 20.10 -15.80
N ILE A 145 -13.08 19.46 -14.80
CA ILE A 145 -13.70 18.14 -14.93
C ILE A 145 -14.90 18.16 -15.88
N LYS A 146 -15.68 19.24 -15.90
CA LYS A 146 -16.89 19.34 -16.75
C LYS A 146 -16.50 19.41 -18.21
N GLU A 147 -15.49 20.21 -18.54
CA GLU A 147 -14.93 20.28 -19.90
C GLU A 147 -14.33 18.94 -20.30
N PHE A 148 -13.58 18.27 -19.42
CA PHE A 148 -13.04 16.95 -19.68
C PHE A 148 -14.12 15.92 -19.98
N ILE A 149 -15.15 15.81 -19.14
CA ILE A 149 -16.30 14.91 -19.35
C ILE A 149 -16.98 15.20 -20.68
N ALA A 150 -17.24 16.49 -20.99
CA ALA A 150 -17.89 16.87 -22.23
C ALA A 150 -17.06 16.51 -23.48
N LEU A 151 -15.71 16.64 -23.38
CA LEU A 151 -14.79 16.30 -24.47
C LEU A 151 -14.75 14.79 -24.70
N VAL A 152 -14.66 14.00 -23.63
CA VAL A 152 -14.64 12.51 -23.72
C VAL A 152 -15.96 12.01 -24.31
N LYS A 153 -17.12 12.54 -23.89
CA LYS A 153 -18.45 12.15 -24.42
C LYS A 153 -18.62 12.39 -25.91
N LYS A 154 -17.88 13.34 -26.49
CA LYS A 154 -17.89 13.58 -27.95
C LYS A 154 -17.09 12.56 -28.75
N GLN A 155 -16.27 11.75 -28.10
CA GLN A 155 -15.34 10.82 -28.72
C GLN A 155 -15.33 9.44 -28.00
N PRO A 156 -16.49 8.75 -27.90
CA PRO A 156 -16.57 7.48 -27.19
C PRO A 156 -15.62 6.45 -27.80
N GLY A 157 -14.90 5.73 -26.94
CA GLY A 157 -13.92 4.70 -27.30
C GLY A 157 -12.63 5.19 -27.97
N LYS A 158 -12.46 6.51 -28.24
CA LYS A 158 -11.26 7.05 -28.92
C LYS A 158 -10.16 7.51 -27.98
N LEU A 159 -10.50 7.93 -26.77
CA LEU A 159 -9.55 8.38 -25.79
C LEU A 159 -9.17 7.24 -24.86
N ASN A 160 -7.92 7.28 -24.40
CA ASN A 160 -7.39 6.27 -23.48
C ASN A 160 -6.93 6.89 -22.17
N TYR A 161 -6.86 6.07 -21.13
CA TYR A 161 -6.28 6.45 -19.85
C TYR A 161 -5.25 5.45 -19.39
N GLY A 162 -4.20 5.95 -18.72
CA GLY A 162 -3.15 5.13 -18.15
C GLY A 162 -3.46 4.70 -16.70
N SER A 163 -2.82 3.63 -16.24
CA SER A 163 -2.79 3.26 -14.83
C SER A 163 -1.46 2.64 -14.43
N SER A 164 -1.21 2.55 -13.13
CA SER A 164 -0.03 1.85 -12.59
C SER A 164 -0.13 0.32 -12.63
N GLY A 165 -1.12 -0.21 -13.34
CA GLY A 165 -1.33 -1.64 -13.57
C GLY A 165 -2.76 -2.07 -13.31
N ASN A 166 -3.10 -3.22 -13.86
CA ASN A 166 -4.40 -3.85 -13.63
C ASN A 166 -4.61 -4.11 -12.13
N GLY A 167 -5.77 -3.72 -11.58
CA GLY A 167 -6.10 -3.87 -10.16
C GLY A 167 -5.49 -2.81 -9.22
N ALA A 168 -4.63 -1.92 -9.72
CA ALA A 168 -4.18 -0.79 -8.94
C ALA A 168 -5.33 0.21 -8.67
N SER A 169 -5.23 0.99 -7.58
CA SER A 169 -6.21 2.03 -7.27
C SER A 169 -6.37 3.07 -8.38
N THR A 170 -5.32 3.32 -9.14
CA THR A 170 -5.31 4.19 -10.32
C THR A 170 -6.14 3.64 -11.48
N HIS A 171 -6.20 2.32 -11.64
CA HIS A 171 -7.09 1.65 -12.60
C HIS A 171 -8.55 1.71 -12.14
N LEU A 172 -8.83 1.14 -10.96
CA LEU A 172 -10.21 0.99 -10.49
C LEU A 172 -10.86 2.33 -10.13
N GLY A 173 -10.08 3.28 -9.62
CA GLY A 173 -10.54 4.65 -9.38
C GLY A 173 -10.96 5.34 -10.69
N PHE A 174 -10.19 5.16 -11.76
CA PHE A 174 -10.57 5.72 -13.08
C PHE A 174 -11.76 4.95 -13.69
N ALA A 175 -11.81 3.64 -13.58
CA ALA A 175 -12.96 2.84 -14.04
C ALA A 175 -14.26 3.25 -13.31
N ALA A 176 -14.20 3.46 -12.01
CA ALA A 176 -15.33 3.99 -11.24
C ALA A 176 -15.74 5.40 -11.70
N PHE A 177 -14.77 6.28 -12.01
CA PHE A 177 -15.03 7.60 -12.57
C PHE A 177 -15.69 7.51 -13.94
N ASN A 178 -15.18 6.65 -14.85
CA ASN A 178 -15.79 6.40 -16.16
C ASN A 178 -17.26 5.96 -16.02
N ALA A 179 -17.52 5.00 -15.15
CA ALA A 179 -18.88 4.50 -14.92
C ALA A 179 -19.80 5.58 -14.35
N ALA A 180 -19.35 6.32 -13.35
CA ALA A 180 -20.12 7.39 -12.71
C ALA A 180 -20.40 8.57 -13.65
N ALA A 181 -19.46 8.91 -14.54
CA ALA A 181 -19.61 9.99 -15.52
C ALA A 181 -20.24 9.54 -16.85
N GLY A 182 -20.50 8.26 -17.05
CA GLY A 182 -21.01 7.68 -18.30
C GLY A 182 -20.03 7.90 -19.46
N LEU A 183 -18.75 7.58 -19.24
CA LEU A 183 -17.69 7.74 -20.23
C LEU A 183 -17.29 6.37 -20.80
N ASP A 184 -16.79 6.40 -22.03
CA ASP A 184 -16.21 5.24 -22.71
C ASP A 184 -14.76 5.58 -23.11
N MET A 185 -13.81 5.03 -22.34
CA MET A 185 -12.37 5.26 -22.55
C MET A 185 -11.61 3.94 -22.44
N VAL A 186 -10.57 3.80 -23.26
CA VAL A 186 -9.72 2.60 -23.32
C VAL A 186 -8.69 2.62 -22.21
N HIS A 187 -8.57 1.54 -21.45
CA HIS A 187 -7.56 1.39 -20.40
C HIS A 187 -6.23 0.88 -20.95
N LEU A 188 -5.13 1.54 -20.61
CA LEU A 188 -3.75 1.12 -20.90
C LEU A 188 -2.97 0.91 -19.60
N PRO A 189 -2.74 -0.35 -19.17
CA PRO A 189 -2.00 -0.64 -17.94
C PRO A 189 -0.49 -0.56 -18.14
N TYR A 190 0.21 0.02 -17.16
CA TYR A 190 1.68 0.08 -17.10
C TYR A 190 2.22 -0.63 -15.86
N LYS A 191 3.52 -0.90 -15.83
CA LYS A 191 4.19 -1.54 -14.68
C LYS A 191 4.58 -0.49 -13.62
N GLY A 192 3.57 0.21 -13.03
CA GLY A 192 3.75 1.22 -11.99
C GLY A 192 3.51 2.65 -12.47
N SER A 193 3.52 3.61 -11.52
CA SER A 193 3.25 5.02 -11.82
C SER A 193 4.31 5.69 -12.71
N PRO A 194 5.64 5.45 -12.55
CA PRO A 194 6.62 6.13 -13.38
C PRO A 194 6.43 5.89 -14.88
N PRO A 195 6.32 4.66 -15.42
CA PRO A 195 6.08 4.45 -16.84
C PRO A 195 4.70 4.96 -17.31
N ALA A 196 3.66 4.91 -16.46
CA ALA A 196 2.35 5.46 -16.81
C ALA A 196 2.39 6.99 -16.99
N ILE A 197 3.10 7.69 -16.11
CA ILE A 197 3.29 9.15 -16.21
C ILE A 197 4.12 9.50 -17.42
N GLN A 198 5.19 8.75 -17.70
CA GLN A 198 6.00 8.97 -18.88
C GLN A 198 5.20 8.79 -20.19
N ALA A 199 4.36 7.75 -20.26
CA ALA A 199 3.47 7.53 -21.39
C ALA A 199 2.48 8.70 -21.58
N MET A 200 1.95 9.25 -20.49
CA MET A 200 1.09 10.44 -20.54
C MET A 200 1.86 11.68 -21.01
N LEU A 201 3.08 11.90 -20.55
CA LEU A 201 3.94 13.01 -21.00
C LEU A 201 4.28 12.89 -22.49
N ASN A 202 4.47 11.69 -23.00
CA ASN A 202 4.72 11.40 -24.42
C ASN A 202 3.44 11.48 -25.29
N GLY A 203 2.25 11.59 -24.69
CA GLY A 203 0.97 11.61 -25.39
C GLY A 203 0.43 10.24 -25.79
N GLU A 204 1.00 9.13 -25.28
CA GLU A 204 0.49 7.78 -25.50
C GLU A 204 -0.84 7.56 -24.77
N THR A 205 -1.01 8.19 -23.60
CA THR A 205 -2.28 8.31 -22.89
C THR A 205 -2.63 9.77 -22.67
N CYS A 206 -3.92 10.10 -22.71
CA CYS A 206 -4.37 11.48 -22.54
C CYS A 206 -4.49 11.90 -21.07
N CYS A 207 -4.72 10.94 -20.18
CA CYS A 207 -5.01 11.19 -18.77
C CYS A 207 -4.74 9.94 -17.92
N LEU A 208 -4.72 10.13 -16.61
CA LEU A 208 -4.74 9.05 -15.62
C LEU A 208 -5.28 9.54 -14.27
N PHE A 209 -5.78 8.65 -13.44
CA PHE A 209 -5.81 8.87 -12.00
C PHE A 209 -4.40 8.64 -11.48
N ALA A 210 -3.75 9.70 -11.05
CA ALA A 210 -2.42 9.62 -10.44
C ALA A 210 -2.51 9.70 -8.92
N GLN A 211 -1.63 9.00 -8.23
CA GLN A 211 -1.39 9.29 -6.82
C GLN A 211 -0.72 10.68 -6.75
N LEU A 212 -1.25 11.60 -5.96
CA LEU A 212 -0.88 13.01 -5.99
C LEU A 212 0.64 13.23 -5.90
N GLN A 213 1.33 12.51 -5.01
CA GLN A 213 2.78 12.62 -4.82
C GLN A 213 3.60 12.32 -6.09
N THR A 214 3.05 11.54 -7.02
CA THR A 214 3.78 11.14 -8.24
C THR A 214 3.71 12.15 -9.37
N VAL A 215 2.77 13.10 -9.32
CA VAL A 215 2.54 14.12 -10.37
C VAL A 215 2.67 15.55 -9.88
N LEU A 216 2.92 15.75 -8.58
CA LEU A 216 3.00 17.08 -7.97
C LEU A 216 4.10 17.94 -8.61
N GLY A 217 5.25 17.35 -8.94
CA GLY A 217 6.36 18.04 -9.61
C GLY A 217 5.98 18.53 -11.01
N GLN A 218 5.38 17.67 -11.82
CA GLN A 218 4.92 17.99 -13.17
C GLN A 218 3.80 19.02 -13.17
N HIS A 219 2.91 18.96 -12.19
CA HIS A 219 1.88 19.98 -12.02
C HIS A 219 2.49 21.35 -11.70
N LYS A 220 3.42 21.43 -10.74
CA LYS A 220 4.13 22.66 -10.39
C LYS A 220 4.94 23.22 -11.58
N ALA A 221 5.48 22.35 -12.41
CA ALA A 221 6.18 22.72 -13.64
C ALA A 221 5.24 23.09 -14.81
N GLY A 222 3.91 22.97 -14.64
CA GLY A 222 2.92 23.27 -15.68
C GLY A 222 2.85 22.26 -16.83
N THR A 223 3.55 21.12 -16.73
CA THR A 223 3.57 20.10 -17.79
C THR A 223 2.35 19.18 -17.76
N LEU A 224 1.76 19.00 -16.58
CA LEU A 224 0.50 18.27 -16.36
C LEU A 224 -0.50 19.15 -15.62
N ARG A 225 -1.78 18.93 -15.91
CA ARG A 225 -2.89 19.65 -15.24
C ARG A 225 -3.67 18.68 -14.35
N LEU A 226 -3.90 19.09 -13.10
CA LEU A 226 -4.78 18.39 -12.16
C LEU A 226 -6.18 18.98 -12.28
N LEU A 227 -7.19 18.13 -12.50
CA LEU A 227 -8.56 18.58 -12.68
C LEU A 227 -9.43 18.40 -11.44
N GLY A 228 -9.15 17.39 -10.61
CA GLY A 228 -9.93 17.17 -9.39
C GLY A 228 -9.43 16.00 -8.56
N MET A 229 -9.53 16.15 -7.25
CA MET A 229 -9.16 15.13 -6.27
C MET A 229 -10.25 14.08 -6.14
N SER A 230 -9.86 12.82 -5.94
CA SER A 230 -10.78 11.72 -5.68
C SER A 230 -11.21 11.58 -4.22
N THR A 231 -10.86 12.56 -3.40
CA THR A 231 -11.18 12.61 -1.97
C THR A 231 -12.57 13.22 -1.72
N THR A 232 -13.14 12.99 -0.54
CA THR A 232 -14.40 13.62 -0.11
C THR A 232 -14.22 15.06 0.32
N LYS A 233 -12.99 15.48 0.65
CA LYS A 233 -12.62 16.84 1.01
C LYS A 233 -11.39 17.26 0.22
N ARG A 234 -11.23 18.57 -0.02
CA ARG A 234 -10.03 19.11 -0.68
C ARG A 234 -8.76 18.74 0.11
N VAL A 235 -7.69 18.47 -0.62
CA VAL A 235 -6.37 18.21 -0.02
C VAL A 235 -5.73 19.54 0.39
N PRO A 236 -5.34 19.74 1.65
CA PRO A 236 -4.83 21.03 2.13
C PRO A 236 -3.60 21.54 1.38
N LEU A 237 -2.79 20.65 0.82
CA LEU A 237 -1.62 20.99 0.00
C LEU A 237 -1.98 21.75 -1.28
N LEU A 238 -3.16 21.48 -1.86
CA LEU A 238 -3.63 22.07 -3.12
C LEU A 238 -5.12 22.48 -2.95
N PRO A 239 -5.42 23.51 -2.14
CA PRO A 239 -6.79 23.90 -1.82
C PRO A 239 -7.60 24.40 -3.03
N ASP A 240 -6.92 24.86 -4.08
CA ASP A 240 -7.55 25.34 -5.32
C ASP A 240 -8.04 24.19 -6.21
N ILE A 241 -7.52 22.97 -6.04
CA ILE A 241 -7.98 21.80 -6.80
C ILE A 241 -9.26 21.26 -6.14
N PRO A 242 -10.41 21.30 -6.80
CA PRO A 242 -11.67 20.82 -6.22
C PRO A 242 -11.66 19.29 -6.08
N THR A 243 -12.59 18.75 -5.29
CA THR A 243 -12.90 17.34 -5.35
C THR A 243 -13.79 17.04 -6.57
N ILE A 244 -13.71 15.81 -7.08
CA ILE A 244 -14.59 15.34 -8.17
C ILE A 244 -16.06 15.41 -7.74
N GLY A 245 -16.33 15.15 -6.44
CA GLY A 245 -17.67 15.27 -5.85
C GLY A 245 -18.23 16.69 -5.88
N GLU A 246 -17.39 17.72 -5.69
CA GLU A 246 -17.82 19.13 -5.72
C GLU A 246 -18.22 19.62 -7.12
N VAL A 247 -17.60 19.09 -8.17
CA VAL A 247 -17.67 19.71 -9.51
C VAL A 247 -18.35 18.87 -10.59
N GLY A 248 -18.83 17.67 -10.29
CA GLY A 248 -19.50 16.90 -11.33
C GLY A 248 -20.16 15.61 -10.91
N LEU A 249 -19.63 14.92 -9.89
CA LEU A 249 -20.09 13.61 -9.48
C LEU A 249 -20.31 13.55 -7.95
N PRO A 250 -21.42 14.07 -7.44
CA PRO A 250 -21.70 14.08 -6.00
C PRO A 250 -21.54 12.69 -5.37
N GLY A 251 -20.82 12.63 -4.23
CA GLY A 251 -20.54 11.38 -3.53
C GLY A 251 -19.39 10.54 -4.10
N PHE A 252 -18.77 10.95 -5.20
CA PHE A 252 -17.60 10.25 -5.73
C PHE A 252 -16.42 10.33 -4.78
N SER A 253 -15.83 9.17 -4.47
CA SER A 253 -14.58 9.04 -3.72
C SER A 253 -13.82 7.80 -4.17
N SER A 254 -12.51 7.91 -4.30
CA SER A 254 -11.59 6.82 -4.63
C SER A 254 -10.23 7.10 -4.01
N VAL A 255 -10.14 6.88 -2.71
CA VAL A 255 -8.90 7.00 -1.95
C VAL A 255 -8.26 5.61 -1.82
N THR A 256 -6.94 5.54 -1.90
CA THR A 256 -6.19 4.33 -1.57
C THR A 256 -5.47 4.51 -0.25
N TRP A 257 -5.14 3.42 0.41
CA TRP A 257 -4.26 3.40 1.57
C TRP A 257 -3.02 2.55 1.29
N TYR A 258 -1.94 2.83 2.02
CA TYR A 258 -0.78 1.95 2.12
C TYR A 258 -0.64 1.48 3.55
N GLY A 259 -0.30 0.20 3.72
CA GLY A 259 -0.15 -0.42 5.04
C GLY A 259 0.77 -1.63 5.00
N ILE A 260 1.26 -2.03 6.16
CA ILE A 260 2.16 -3.15 6.32
C ILE A 260 1.39 -4.39 6.74
N LEU A 261 1.66 -5.50 6.05
CA LEU A 261 1.16 -6.82 6.41
C LEU A 261 2.31 -7.83 6.40
N GLY A 262 2.28 -8.77 7.31
CA GLY A 262 3.19 -9.91 7.33
C GLY A 262 2.47 -11.20 6.93
N PRO A 263 3.20 -12.32 6.78
CA PRO A 263 2.59 -13.63 6.58
C PRO A 263 1.74 -14.01 7.81
N LYS A 264 0.81 -14.93 7.63
CA LYS A 264 0.00 -15.45 8.73
C LYS A 264 0.84 -16.13 9.79
N GLY A 265 0.49 -15.93 11.06
CA GLY A 265 1.08 -16.67 12.16
C GLY A 265 2.33 -16.04 12.78
N ILE A 266 2.62 -14.78 12.50
CA ILE A 266 3.66 -14.03 13.21
C ILE A 266 3.30 -13.96 14.70
N ASP A 267 4.32 -14.12 15.57
CA ASP A 267 4.17 -13.98 17.01
C ASP A 267 3.48 -12.65 17.38
N PRO A 268 2.39 -12.67 18.17
CA PRO A 268 1.68 -11.47 18.58
C PRO A 268 2.57 -10.41 19.26
N ALA A 269 3.63 -10.80 19.95
CA ALA A 269 4.58 -9.86 20.55
C ALA A 269 5.38 -9.09 19.48
N ILE A 270 5.76 -9.76 18.40
CA ILE A 270 6.42 -9.13 17.24
C ILE A 270 5.45 -8.17 16.55
N VAL A 271 4.21 -8.61 16.31
CA VAL A 271 3.16 -7.79 15.71
C VAL A 271 2.93 -6.52 16.52
N SER A 272 2.77 -6.64 17.84
CA SER A 272 2.56 -5.51 18.74
C SER A 272 3.73 -4.55 18.74
N LYS A 273 4.97 -5.07 18.79
CA LYS A 273 6.19 -4.24 18.75
C LYS A 273 6.30 -3.47 17.44
N PHE A 274 6.02 -4.12 16.30
CA PHE A 274 6.10 -3.46 14.99
C PHE A 274 4.97 -2.42 14.81
N ASN A 275 3.73 -2.73 15.22
CA ASN A 275 2.64 -1.76 15.23
C ASN A 275 2.98 -0.53 16.10
N SER A 276 3.57 -0.73 17.29
CA SER A 276 4.01 0.35 18.17
C SER A 276 5.11 1.21 17.55
N ALA A 277 6.04 0.61 16.79
CA ALA A 277 7.07 1.35 16.07
C ALA A 277 6.46 2.23 14.98
N PHE A 278 5.48 1.73 14.23
CA PHE A 278 4.72 2.56 13.27
C PHE A 278 3.97 3.69 13.97
N ARG A 279 3.34 3.44 15.11
CA ARG A 279 2.69 4.47 15.90
C ARG A 279 3.66 5.61 16.23
N THR A 280 4.83 5.28 16.78
CA THR A 280 5.86 6.27 17.11
C THR A 280 6.28 7.11 15.90
N VAL A 281 6.47 6.48 14.75
CA VAL A 281 6.86 7.15 13.50
C VAL A 281 5.74 8.06 12.97
N LEU A 282 4.49 7.59 13.02
CA LEU A 282 3.35 8.31 12.47
C LEU A 282 2.80 9.41 13.38
N GLU A 283 3.19 9.43 14.66
CA GLU A 283 2.93 10.52 15.61
C GLU A 283 4.04 11.60 15.58
N ASP A 284 5.17 11.33 14.91
CA ASP A 284 6.25 12.31 14.74
C ASP A 284 5.81 13.46 13.83
N LYS A 285 5.87 14.69 14.36
CA LYS A 285 5.39 15.89 13.65
C LYS A 285 6.14 16.18 12.35
N ASP A 286 7.44 15.88 12.29
CA ASP A 286 8.24 16.08 11.08
C ASP A 286 7.84 15.07 9.99
N ILE A 287 7.56 13.83 10.37
CA ILE A 287 7.07 12.80 9.44
C ILE A 287 5.67 13.14 8.96
N VAL A 288 4.78 13.55 9.86
CA VAL A 288 3.44 14.03 9.50
C VAL A 288 3.52 15.18 8.51
N ALA A 289 4.36 16.19 8.79
CA ALA A 289 4.54 17.34 7.89
C ALA A 289 5.12 16.93 6.52
N ARG A 290 6.10 16.02 6.48
CA ARG A 290 6.68 15.51 5.22
C ARG A 290 5.66 14.74 4.38
N LEU A 291 4.85 13.89 4.99
CA LEU A 291 3.78 13.15 4.31
C LEU A 291 2.68 14.09 3.81
N ALA A 292 2.27 15.06 4.63
CA ALA A 292 1.32 16.10 4.21
C ALA A 292 1.88 16.98 3.08
N GLY A 293 3.20 17.26 3.07
CA GLY A 293 3.89 18.01 2.04
C GLY A 293 3.92 17.34 0.66
N ILE A 294 3.56 16.06 0.59
CA ILE A 294 3.34 15.32 -0.66
C ILE A 294 1.86 14.95 -0.89
N GLY A 295 0.96 15.50 -0.06
CA GLY A 295 -0.48 15.34 -0.17
C GLY A 295 -1.08 14.09 0.47
N ASN A 296 -0.31 13.34 1.25
CA ASN A 296 -0.78 12.14 1.94
C ASN A 296 -1.22 12.48 3.37
N ALA A 297 -2.28 11.84 3.83
CA ALA A 297 -2.72 11.92 5.21
C ALA A 297 -2.20 10.71 6.00
N VAL A 298 -1.56 10.97 7.13
CA VAL A 298 -1.16 9.90 8.04
C VAL A 298 -2.40 9.15 8.52
N ARG A 299 -2.30 7.82 8.54
CA ARG A 299 -3.31 6.92 9.07
C ARG A 299 -2.66 5.95 10.02
N TYR A 300 -3.09 5.96 11.27
CA TYR A 300 -2.69 4.97 12.25
C TYR A 300 -3.92 4.26 12.81
N GLU A 301 -3.84 2.94 12.87
CA GLU A 301 -4.84 2.06 13.45
C GLU A 301 -4.13 0.95 14.23
N THR A 302 -4.80 0.39 15.22
CA THR A 302 -4.38 -0.86 15.80
C THR A 302 -4.47 -1.99 14.77
N THR A 303 -3.79 -3.09 15.03
CA THR A 303 -3.84 -4.28 14.16
C THR A 303 -5.27 -4.77 13.92
N ALA A 304 -6.12 -4.76 14.97
CA ALA A 304 -7.51 -5.18 14.87
C ALA A 304 -8.37 -4.23 14.04
N GLU A 305 -8.19 -2.92 14.22
CA GLU A 305 -8.88 -1.89 13.42
C GLU A 305 -8.46 -1.98 11.95
N PHE A 306 -7.17 -2.18 11.68
CA PHE A 306 -6.69 -2.33 10.30
C PHE A 306 -7.22 -3.60 9.63
N ALA A 307 -7.32 -4.72 10.37
CA ALA A 307 -7.98 -5.91 9.85
C ALA A 307 -9.45 -5.65 9.49
N ALA A 308 -10.17 -4.92 10.34
CA ALA A 308 -11.57 -4.54 10.08
C ALA A 308 -11.68 -3.61 8.85
N THR A 309 -10.77 -2.64 8.71
CA THR A 309 -10.67 -1.79 7.52
C THR A 309 -10.49 -2.59 6.24
N ILE A 310 -9.54 -3.52 6.21
CA ILE A 310 -9.30 -4.38 5.02
C ILE A 310 -10.56 -5.17 4.65
N LYS A 311 -11.24 -5.74 5.65
CA LYS A 311 -12.47 -6.49 5.45
C LYS A 311 -13.60 -5.62 4.89
N GLN A 312 -13.78 -4.41 5.42
CA GLN A 312 -14.76 -3.45 4.93
C GLN A 312 -14.47 -3.01 3.49
N ASP A 313 -13.22 -2.69 3.19
CA ASP A 313 -12.79 -2.29 1.86
C ASP A 313 -13.04 -3.40 0.83
N ARG A 314 -12.72 -4.66 1.16
CA ARG A 314 -13.02 -5.81 0.29
C ARG A 314 -14.49 -5.91 -0.06
N ALA A 315 -15.37 -5.78 0.93
CA ALA A 315 -16.81 -5.82 0.70
C ALA A 315 -17.28 -4.66 -0.19
N GLN A 316 -16.78 -3.46 0.06
CA GLN A 316 -17.13 -2.26 -0.72
C GLN A 316 -16.62 -2.36 -2.17
N TRP A 317 -15.38 -2.77 -2.36
CA TRP A 317 -14.80 -2.92 -3.70
C TRP A 317 -15.38 -4.08 -4.49
N ALA A 318 -15.81 -5.16 -3.84
CA ALA A 318 -16.53 -6.24 -4.53
C ALA A 318 -17.79 -5.72 -5.23
N GLU A 319 -18.56 -4.82 -4.58
CA GLU A 319 -19.73 -4.17 -5.19
C GLU A 319 -19.34 -3.23 -6.35
N VAL A 320 -18.24 -2.49 -6.22
CA VAL A 320 -17.74 -1.60 -7.28
C VAL A 320 -17.28 -2.40 -8.50
N VAL A 321 -16.50 -3.45 -8.29
CA VAL A 321 -16.01 -4.34 -9.36
C VAL A 321 -17.19 -4.99 -10.07
N LYS A 322 -18.17 -5.52 -9.33
CA LYS A 322 -19.37 -6.12 -9.90
C LYS A 322 -20.16 -5.13 -10.77
N LYS A 323 -20.34 -3.90 -10.31
CA LYS A 323 -21.07 -2.84 -11.04
C LYS A 323 -20.32 -2.35 -12.28
N SER A 324 -19.00 -2.29 -12.23
CA SER A 324 -18.16 -1.85 -13.34
C SER A 324 -17.97 -2.92 -14.42
N GLY A 325 -18.28 -4.19 -14.13
CA GLY A 325 -18.01 -5.32 -15.01
C GLY A 325 -16.52 -5.60 -15.24
N ALA A 326 -15.64 -4.95 -14.49
CA ALA A 326 -14.19 -5.13 -14.61
C ALA A 326 -13.78 -6.53 -14.14
N THR A 327 -13.05 -7.25 -14.97
CA THR A 327 -12.46 -8.57 -14.64
C THR A 327 -11.05 -8.65 -15.19
N ILE A 328 -10.19 -9.42 -14.52
CA ILE A 328 -8.84 -9.76 -14.99
C ILE A 328 -8.73 -11.28 -14.94
N ASP A 329 -8.33 -11.87 -16.07
CA ASP A 329 -8.12 -13.31 -16.23
C ASP A 329 -6.75 -13.75 -15.70
#